data_18f3b6665fe7e24be2c48a0ad739e969
#
_entry.id   18f3b6665fe7e24be2c48a0ad739e969
#
_cell.length_a   1.000
_cell.length_b   1.000
_cell.length_c   1.000
_cell.angle_alpha   90.00
_cell.angle_beta   90.00
_cell.angle_gamma   90.00
#
_symmetry.space_group_name_H-M   'P 1'
#
loop_
_entity.id
_entity.type
_entity.pdbx_description
1 polymer ?
#
loop_
_entity_poly.entity_id
_entity_poly.type
_entity_poly.pdbx_seq_one_letter_code
_entity_poly.pdbx_strand_id
1 'polypeptide(L)'
;MSTINESLAKFKEKTDALVNSKYLFAEREISEVLKVIAGSRMLYELFEYVTDGFDYETFKSVCFSKGNAVKLPKKDEDLLALCFLLLVEIDGGRISLDELCDEYFSSGNSAQGKYSQFVLAVVIPFSITTEKVVNKLINSQKRDENDDESGDGNDFNAEFFGSGDGKNNGKNAEKKEGSPAYVNADGNARDKRTGKDKFDFIEEERRKLAAVKKSRLREPAEEADYVLNTLGRALKKHDYEGVTIAFIALKYLVAVEKKLKIDLRKVSDGIAAEMDKNDR
;
A
#
# COMPACT_ATOMS: atom_id res chain seq x y z
N MET A 1 -30.20 -3.99 -9.18
CA MET A 1 -29.19 -3.25 -8.40
C MET A 1 -28.11 -4.21 -8.00
N SER A 2 -26.83 -3.89 -8.25
CA SER A 2 -25.71 -4.71 -7.79
C SER A 2 -25.65 -4.67 -6.26
N THR A 3 -25.42 -5.82 -5.62
CA THR A 3 -25.25 -5.85 -4.17
C THR A 3 -23.91 -5.18 -3.80
N ILE A 4 -23.78 -4.68 -2.57
CA ILE A 4 -22.54 -4.08 -2.08
C ILE A 4 -21.35 -5.03 -2.26
N ASN A 5 -21.57 -6.32 -1.98
CA ASN A 5 -20.54 -7.36 -2.14
C ASN A 5 -20.15 -7.57 -3.62
N GLU A 6 -21.08 -7.47 -4.56
CA GLU A 6 -20.77 -7.55 -6.00
C GLU A 6 -19.96 -6.34 -6.48
N SER A 7 -20.28 -5.15 -5.97
CA SER A 7 -19.54 -3.94 -6.30
C SER A 7 -18.09 -4.01 -5.79
N LEU A 8 -17.89 -4.47 -4.55
CA LEU A 8 -16.59 -4.68 -3.97
C LEU A 8 -15.80 -5.77 -4.71
N ALA A 9 -16.45 -6.88 -5.08
CA ALA A 9 -15.81 -7.95 -5.83
C ALA A 9 -15.35 -7.47 -7.22
N LYS A 10 -16.17 -6.68 -7.94
CA LYS A 10 -15.77 -6.06 -9.21
C LYS A 10 -14.64 -5.07 -9.06
N PHE A 11 -14.69 -4.23 -8.02
CA PHE A 11 -13.59 -3.30 -7.72
C PHE A 11 -12.28 -4.05 -7.49
N LYS A 12 -12.30 -5.09 -6.68
CA LYS A 12 -11.14 -5.95 -6.43
C LYS A 12 -10.62 -6.60 -7.71
N GLU A 13 -11.49 -7.19 -8.53
CA GLU A 13 -11.11 -7.77 -9.83
C GLU A 13 -10.36 -6.75 -10.70
N LYS A 14 -10.86 -5.50 -10.79
CA LYS A 14 -10.24 -4.47 -11.63
C LYS A 14 -8.96 -3.90 -11.02
N THR A 15 -8.90 -3.74 -9.71
CA THR A 15 -7.64 -3.34 -9.06
C THR A 15 -6.58 -4.45 -9.15
N ASP A 16 -6.95 -5.72 -9.04
CA ASP A 16 -6.05 -6.84 -9.26
C ASP A 16 -5.56 -6.89 -10.73
N ALA A 17 -6.44 -6.60 -11.70
CA ALA A 17 -6.05 -6.48 -13.10
C ALA A 17 -5.04 -5.34 -13.31
N LEU A 18 -5.27 -4.17 -12.70
CA LEU A 18 -4.35 -3.03 -12.74
C LEU A 18 -2.99 -3.38 -12.12
N VAL A 19 -2.98 -4.02 -10.95
CA VAL A 19 -1.75 -4.45 -10.26
C VAL A 19 -0.93 -5.44 -11.10
N ASN A 20 -1.59 -6.34 -11.83
CA ASN A 20 -0.95 -7.35 -12.66
C ASN A 20 -0.72 -6.90 -14.11
N SER A 21 -1.09 -5.67 -14.46
CA SER A 21 -0.95 -5.17 -15.83
C SER A 21 0.51 -4.86 -16.18
N LYS A 22 0.79 -4.87 -17.48
CA LYS A 22 2.02 -4.27 -17.99
C LYS A 22 1.85 -2.75 -18.05
N TYR A 23 2.93 -2.03 -17.89
CA TYR A 23 2.97 -0.56 -18.00
C TYR A 23 2.18 -0.01 -19.20
N LEU A 24 2.34 -0.62 -20.38
CA LEU A 24 1.66 -0.22 -21.63
C LEU A 24 0.11 -0.26 -21.56
N PHE A 25 -0.45 -0.99 -20.62
CA PHE A 25 -1.91 -1.13 -20.47
C PHE A 25 -2.42 -0.48 -19.18
N ALA A 26 -1.53 0.12 -18.39
CA ALA A 26 -1.84 0.63 -17.08
C ALA A 26 -2.93 1.72 -17.09
N GLU A 27 -2.85 2.69 -18.01
CA GLU A 27 -3.84 3.75 -18.13
C GLU A 27 -5.24 3.20 -18.46
N ARG A 28 -5.31 2.19 -19.33
CA ARG A 28 -6.58 1.52 -19.62
C ARG A 28 -7.15 0.80 -18.39
N GLU A 29 -6.30 0.11 -17.63
CA GLU A 29 -6.76 -0.58 -16.42
C GLU A 29 -7.15 0.43 -15.31
N ILE A 30 -6.50 1.60 -15.23
CA ILE A 30 -6.93 2.72 -14.38
C ILE A 30 -8.35 3.17 -14.75
N SER A 31 -8.62 3.39 -16.05
CA SER A 31 -9.96 3.72 -16.55
C SER A 31 -11.00 2.67 -16.14
N GLU A 32 -10.65 1.38 -16.22
CA GLU A 32 -11.58 0.30 -15.84
C GLU A 32 -11.88 0.31 -14.32
N VAL A 33 -10.88 0.58 -13.47
CA VAL A 33 -11.11 0.76 -12.02
C VAL A 33 -12.05 1.93 -11.76
N LEU A 34 -11.81 3.09 -12.39
CA LEU A 34 -12.64 4.29 -12.22
C LEU A 34 -14.07 4.08 -12.73
N LYS A 35 -14.27 3.33 -13.83
CA LYS A 35 -15.60 2.96 -14.32
C LYS A 35 -16.37 2.10 -13.31
N VAL A 36 -15.71 1.18 -12.61
CA VAL A 36 -16.36 0.39 -11.56
C VAL A 36 -16.78 1.27 -10.40
N ILE A 37 -15.94 2.21 -10.00
CA ILE A 37 -16.27 3.20 -8.95
C ILE A 37 -17.49 4.02 -9.37
N ALA A 38 -17.47 4.61 -10.56
CA ALA A 38 -18.56 5.42 -11.08
C ALA A 38 -19.86 4.62 -11.30
N GLY A 39 -19.75 3.34 -11.65
CA GLY A 39 -20.89 2.45 -11.87
C GLY A 39 -21.51 1.84 -10.61
N SER A 40 -20.88 2.00 -9.46
CA SER A 40 -21.35 1.50 -8.17
C SER A 40 -21.77 2.67 -7.30
N ARG A 41 -23.08 2.76 -6.97
CA ARG A 41 -23.60 3.83 -6.14
C ARG A 41 -22.84 3.96 -4.81
N MET A 42 -22.60 2.85 -4.13
CA MET A 42 -21.91 2.83 -2.85
C MET A 42 -20.46 3.32 -2.95
N LEU A 43 -19.70 2.85 -3.96
CA LEU A 43 -18.32 3.32 -4.16
C LEU A 43 -18.29 4.78 -4.58
N TYR A 44 -19.22 5.20 -5.44
CA TYR A 44 -19.35 6.60 -5.85
C TYR A 44 -19.60 7.52 -4.64
N GLU A 45 -20.59 7.20 -3.80
CA GLU A 45 -20.91 7.95 -2.59
C GLU A 45 -19.72 7.99 -1.60
N LEU A 46 -18.99 6.86 -1.45
CA LEU A 46 -17.77 6.82 -0.64
C LEU A 46 -16.69 7.78 -1.17
N PHE A 47 -16.40 7.74 -2.47
CA PHE A 47 -15.36 8.59 -3.04
C PHE A 47 -15.77 10.05 -3.14
N GLU A 48 -17.05 10.35 -3.39
CA GLU A 48 -17.61 11.69 -3.27
C GLU A 48 -17.41 12.24 -1.87
N TYR A 49 -17.74 11.47 -0.84
CA TYR A 49 -17.56 11.85 0.56
C TYR A 49 -16.10 12.14 0.92
N VAL A 50 -15.16 11.23 0.62
CA VAL A 50 -13.76 11.41 1.00
C VAL A 50 -13.05 12.52 0.23
N THR A 51 -13.56 12.91 -0.94
CA THR A 51 -13.01 14.00 -1.75
C THR A 51 -13.65 15.36 -1.44
N ASP A 52 -14.78 15.37 -0.73
CA ASP A 52 -15.43 16.62 -0.37
C ASP A 52 -14.55 17.43 0.60
N GLY A 53 -14.18 18.65 0.19
CA GLY A 53 -13.31 19.53 0.97
C GLY A 53 -11.85 19.06 1.09
N PHE A 54 -11.41 18.00 0.38
CA PHE A 54 -10.04 17.52 0.43
C PHE A 54 -9.08 18.43 -0.36
N ASP A 55 -8.04 18.94 0.32
CA ASP A 55 -7.02 19.79 -0.29
C ASP A 55 -5.97 18.95 -1.05
N TYR A 56 -6.38 18.50 -2.24
CA TYR A 56 -5.58 17.60 -3.06
C TYR A 56 -4.18 18.13 -3.38
N GLU A 57 -4.05 19.42 -3.76
CA GLU A 57 -2.77 20.00 -4.17
C GLU A 57 -1.77 20.04 -3.03
N THR A 58 -2.22 20.42 -1.83
CA THR A 58 -1.37 20.39 -0.65
C THR A 58 -0.92 18.98 -0.30
N PHE A 59 -1.85 18.02 -0.25
CA PHE A 59 -1.51 16.63 0.05
C PHE A 59 -0.59 16.02 -1.00
N LYS A 60 -0.85 16.25 -2.28
CA LYS A 60 -0.01 15.78 -3.37
C LYS A 60 1.43 16.32 -3.25
N SER A 61 1.60 17.61 -3.00
CA SER A 61 2.92 18.23 -2.85
C SER A 61 3.72 17.67 -1.67
N VAL A 62 3.05 17.32 -0.57
CA VAL A 62 3.68 16.74 0.62
C VAL A 62 4.02 15.27 0.43
N CYS A 63 3.11 14.50 -0.16
CA CYS A 63 3.25 13.06 -0.33
C CYS A 63 4.18 12.67 -1.49
N PHE A 64 4.19 13.47 -2.56
CA PHE A 64 4.99 13.29 -3.76
C PHE A 64 6.08 14.35 -3.82
N SER A 65 7.15 14.18 -3.03
CA SER A 65 8.30 15.10 -3.02
C SER A 65 9.43 14.53 -3.87
N LYS A 66 9.98 15.33 -4.80
CA LYS A 66 11.10 14.93 -5.66
C LYS A 66 12.28 14.39 -4.86
N GLY A 67 12.79 13.24 -5.27
CA GLY A 67 13.95 12.61 -4.65
C GLY A 67 13.68 11.90 -3.31
N ASN A 68 12.43 11.89 -2.83
CA ASN A 68 12.02 11.18 -1.63
C ASN A 68 11.08 10.02 -1.99
N ALA A 69 11.06 8.99 -1.14
CA ALA A 69 10.04 7.96 -1.26
C ALA A 69 8.63 8.56 -1.06
N VAL A 70 7.68 8.16 -1.87
CA VAL A 70 6.27 8.54 -1.72
C VAL A 70 5.78 8.13 -0.33
N LYS A 71 5.15 9.05 0.38
CA LYS A 71 4.62 8.84 1.73
C LYS A 71 3.13 9.16 1.74
N LEU A 72 2.31 8.13 1.65
CA LEU A 72 0.87 8.31 1.70
C LEU A 72 0.38 8.80 3.09
N PRO A 73 -0.78 9.47 3.14
CA PRO A 73 -1.41 9.86 4.39
C PRO A 73 -1.68 8.64 5.28
N LYS A 74 -1.68 8.84 6.60
CA LYS A 74 -1.99 7.79 7.57
C LYS A 74 -3.48 7.59 7.79
N LYS A 75 -4.27 8.63 7.56
CA LYS A 75 -5.71 8.60 7.70
C LYS A 75 -6.33 7.96 6.46
N ASP A 76 -7.20 6.96 6.66
CA ASP A 76 -7.79 6.17 5.58
C ASP A 76 -8.50 7.05 4.55
N GLU A 77 -9.27 8.06 4.99
CA GLU A 77 -10.01 8.96 4.11
C GLU A 77 -9.08 9.81 3.24
N ASP A 78 -8.05 10.40 3.85
CA ASP A 78 -7.08 11.25 3.12
C ASP A 78 -6.29 10.41 2.09
N LEU A 79 -5.96 9.16 2.45
CA LEU A 79 -5.31 8.23 1.53
C LEU A 79 -6.21 7.89 0.34
N LEU A 80 -7.48 7.56 0.62
CA LEU A 80 -8.45 7.26 -0.44
C LEU A 80 -8.68 8.46 -1.36
N ALA A 81 -8.86 9.66 -0.78
CA ALA A 81 -9.06 10.89 -1.55
C ALA A 81 -7.85 11.19 -2.44
N LEU A 82 -6.63 11.16 -1.88
CA LEU A 82 -5.40 11.43 -2.61
C LEU A 82 -5.21 10.44 -3.78
N CYS A 83 -5.30 9.14 -3.50
CA CYS A 83 -5.08 8.12 -4.53
C CYS A 83 -6.16 8.15 -5.60
N PHE A 84 -7.44 8.31 -5.23
CA PHE A 84 -8.54 8.41 -6.18
C PHE A 84 -8.37 9.60 -7.12
N LEU A 85 -8.11 10.81 -6.58
CA LEU A 85 -7.92 12.00 -7.39
C LEU A 85 -6.69 11.90 -8.30
N LEU A 86 -5.61 11.27 -7.82
CA LEU A 86 -4.43 10.99 -8.65
C LEU A 86 -4.77 10.08 -9.83
N LEU A 87 -5.54 9.01 -9.60
CA LEU A 87 -5.99 8.12 -10.69
C LEU A 87 -6.91 8.85 -11.68
N VAL A 88 -7.78 9.73 -11.18
CA VAL A 88 -8.64 10.59 -12.03
C VAL A 88 -7.81 11.56 -12.86
N GLU A 89 -6.73 12.14 -12.32
CA GLU A 89 -5.85 13.02 -13.09
C GLU A 89 -5.09 12.28 -14.20
N ILE A 90 -4.66 11.04 -13.92
CA ILE A 90 -4.01 10.18 -14.92
C ILE A 90 -5.00 9.82 -16.02
N ASP A 91 -6.21 9.34 -15.67
CA ASP A 91 -7.24 8.96 -16.64
C ASP A 91 -7.71 10.15 -17.48
N GLY A 92 -7.80 11.33 -16.86
CA GLY A 92 -8.14 12.58 -17.54
C GLY A 92 -7.01 13.21 -18.36
N GLY A 93 -5.83 12.59 -18.40
CA GLY A 93 -4.65 13.09 -19.15
C GLY A 93 -4.07 14.39 -18.58
N ARG A 94 -4.40 14.76 -17.34
CA ARG A 94 -3.80 15.94 -16.68
C ARG A 94 -2.38 15.68 -16.23
N ILE A 95 -2.10 14.43 -15.90
CA ILE A 95 -0.78 13.92 -15.53
C ILE A 95 -0.53 12.70 -16.40
N SER A 96 0.62 12.67 -17.07
CA SER A 96 1.10 11.45 -17.73
C SER A 96 1.60 10.46 -16.69
N LEU A 97 1.16 9.21 -16.80
CA LEU A 97 1.67 8.14 -15.93
C LEU A 97 3.19 7.96 -16.08
N ASP A 98 3.72 8.17 -17.29
CA ASP A 98 5.15 8.11 -17.57
C ASP A 98 5.91 9.21 -16.82
N GLU A 99 5.46 10.46 -16.93
CA GLU A 99 6.04 11.59 -16.21
C GLU A 99 5.99 11.41 -14.69
N LEU A 100 4.86 10.94 -14.16
CA LEU A 100 4.69 10.62 -12.74
C LEU A 100 5.69 9.52 -12.30
N CYS A 101 5.79 8.47 -13.10
CA CYS A 101 6.70 7.36 -12.81
C CYS A 101 8.17 7.80 -12.89
N ASP A 102 8.53 8.63 -13.83
CA ASP A 102 9.88 9.16 -13.99
C ASP A 102 10.26 10.11 -12.88
N GLU A 103 9.33 10.92 -12.41
CA GLU A 103 9.59 11.93 -11.40
C GLU A 103 9.69 11.36 -9.98
N TYR A 104 8.82 10.41 -9.62
CA TYR A 104 8.68 9.94 -8.23
C TYR A 104 9.10 8.49 -7.99
N PHE A 105 9.23 7.68 -9.03
CA PHE A 105 9.56 6.26 -8.93
C PHE A 105 10.84 5.88 -9.70
N SER A 106 11.84 6.75 -9.63
CA SER A 106 13.05 6.69 -10.45
C SER A 106 14.04 5.57 -10.10
N SER A 107 13.81 4.79 -9.05
CA SER A 107 14.71 3.68 -8.66
C SER A 107 14.60 2.43 -9.54
N GLY A 108 13.62 2.38 -10.44
CA GLY A 108 13.52 1.35 -11.49
C GLY A 108 14.25 1.79 -12.76
N ASN A 109 15.07 0.88 -13.35
CA ASN A 109 15.81 1.17 -14.58
C ASN A 109 14.97 1.04 -15.86
N SER A 110 13.70 0.62 -15.74
CA SER A 110 12.75 0.43 -16.84
C SER A 110 11.39 1.05 -16.53
N ALA A 111 10.62 1.40 -17.56
CA ALA A 111 9.25 1.87 -17.41
C ALA A 111 8.38 0.89 -16.59
N GLN A 112 8.54 -0.42 -16.81
CA GLN A 112 7.85 -1.45 -16.03
C GLN A 112 8.29 -1.46 -14.57
N GLY A 113 9.59 -1.28 -14.27
CA GLY A 113 10.10 -1.22 -12.90
C GLY A 113 9.56 -0.02 -12.13
N LYS A 114 9.53 1.17 -12.77
CA LYS A 114 8.95 2.39 -12.19
C LYS A 114 7.44 2.22 -11.95
N TYR A 115 6.73 1.66 -12.92
CA TYR A 115 5.32 1.34 -12.79
C TYR A 115 5.05 0.35 -11.63
N SER A 116 5.88 -0.68 -11.47
CA SER A 116 5.75 -1.60 -10.33
C SER A 116 5.87 -0.88 -9.00
N GLN A 117 6.74 0.12 -8.90
CA GLN A 117 6.86 0.97 -7.69
C GLN A 117 5.63 1.85 -7.47
N PHE A 118 5.07 2.43 -8.53
CA PHE A 118 3.79 3.15 -8.46
C PHE A 118 2.68 2.24 -7.95
N VAL A 119 2.58 1.02 -8.48
CA VAL A 119 1.61 0.01 -8.03
C VAL A 119 1.78 -0.29 -6.54
N LEU A 120 3.02 -0.53 -6.09
CA LEU A 120 3.31 -0.82 -4.69
C LEU A 120 3.03 0.36 -3.75
N ALA A 121 3.33 1.58 -4.19
CA ALA A 121 3.22 2.75 -3.35
C ALA A 121 1.83 3.39 -3.35
N VAL A 122 1.03 3.22 -4.41
CA VAL A 122 -0.24 3.91 -4.60
C VAL A 122 -1.40 2.93 -4.78
N VAL A 123 -1.33 2.03 -5.76
CA VAL A 123 -2.48 1.21 -6.16
C VAL A 123 -2.85 0.18 -5.09
N ILE A 124 -1.85 -0.51 -4.54
CA ILE A 124 -2.07 -1.54 -3.50
C ILE A 124 -2.61 -0.92 -2.20
N PRO A 125 -2.02 0.14 -1.62
CA PRO A 125 -2.61 0.81 -0.46
C PRO A 125 -4.02 1.33 -0.71
N PHE A 126 -4.28 1.89 -1.88
CA PHE A 126 -5.61 2.33 -2.29
C PHE A 126 -6.62 1.18 -2.29
N SER A 127 -6.29 0.04 -2.91
CA SER A 127 -7.17 -1.13 -2.96
C SER A 127 -7.48 -1.68 -1.57
N ILE A 128 -6.44 -1.89 -0.76
CA ILE A 128 -6.57 -2.43 0.61
C ILE A 128 -7.41 -1.51 1.48
N THR A 129 -7.17 -0.20 1.42
CA THR A 129 -7.90 0.77 2.23
C THR A 129 -9.35 0.88 1.81
N THR A 130 -9.65 0.83 0.49
CA THR A 130 -11.02 0.77 -0.01
C THR A 130 -11.76 -0.46 0.51
N GLU A 131 -11.16 -1.65 0.41
CA GLU A 131 -11.74 -2.89 0.95
C GLU A 131 -12.00 -2.79 2.46
N LYS A 132 -11.04 -2.26 3.21
CA LYS A 132 -11.14 -2.06 4.67
C LYS A 132 -12.31 -1.15 5.04
N VAL A 133 -12.43 0.00 4.37
CA VAL A 133 -13.49 0.98 4.65
C VAL A 133 -14.85 0.44 4.26
N VAL A 134 -14.98 -0.16 3.08
CA VAL A 134 -16.25 -0.77 2.63
C VAL A 134 -16.68 -1.91 3.56
N ASN A 135 -15.77 -2.77 3.99
CA ASN A 135 -16.10 -3.85 4.93
C ASN A 135 -16.54 -3.32 6.29
N LYS A 136 -15.99 -2.21 6.77
CA LYS A 136 -16.46 -1.55 7.98
C LYS A 136 -17.89 -1.04 7.80
N LEU A 137 -18.22 -0.42 6.65
CA LEU A 137 -19.57 0.05 6.32
C LEU A 137 -20.58 -1.10 6.29
N ILE A 138 -20.24 -2.23 5.66
CA ILE A 138 -21.09 -3.42 5.63
C ILE A 138 -21.35 -3.96 7.03
N ASN A 139 -20.33 -3.95 7.89
CA ASN A 139 -20.45 -4.48 9.24
C ASN A 139 -21.22 -3.54 10.19
N SER A 140 -21.17 -2.23 9.99
CA SER A 140 -21.99 -1.28 10.76
C SER A 140 -23.47 -1.43 10.39
N GLN A 141 -23.81 -1.48 9.11
CA GLN A 141 -25.19 -1.69 8.66
C GLN A 141 -25.84 -2.97 9.22
N LYS A 142 -25.07 -4.06 9.34
CA LYS A 142 -25.56 -5.32 9.94
C LYS A 142 -25.82 -5.24 11.44
N ARG A 143 -25.21 -4.31 12.16
CA ARG A 143 -25.47 -4.10 13.60
C ARG A 143 -26.77 -3.35 13.82
N ASP A 144 -27.03 -2.36 12.98
CA ASP A 144 -28.22 -1.52 13.09
C ASP A 144 -29.50 -2.31 12.75
N GLU A 145 -29.42 -3.34 11.86
CA GLU A 145 -30.54 -4.23 11.55
C GLU A 145 -30.92 -5.19 12.69
N ASN A 146 -30.07 -5.36 13.71
CA ASN A 146 -30.33 -6.24 14.85
C ASN A 146 -30.81 -5.52 16.12
N ASP A 147 -30.77 -4.19 16.14
CA ASP A 147 -31.13 -3.36 17.31
C ASP A 147 -32.18 -2.34 16.91
N ASP A 148 -33.35 -2.82 16.29
CA ASP A 148 -34.31 -1.80 16.13
C ASP A 148 -35.78 -2.03 15.86
N GLU A 149 -36.58 -1.28 16.48
CA GLU A 149 -37.82 -0.65 16.06
C GLU A 149 -37.84 0.80 16.51
N SER A 150 -37.23 1.72 15.75
CA SER A 150 -37.74 3.09 15.61
C SER A 150 -36.80 4.05 14.92
N GLY A 151 -37.28 4.67 13.83
CA GLY A 151 -36.92 6.06 13.49
C GLY A 151 -35.99 6.34 12.34
N ASP A 152 -36.60 6.45 11.15
CA ASP A 152 -36.46 7.55 10.19
C ASP A 152 -35.09 8.25 10.05
N GLY A 153 -34.57 8.29 8.81
CA GLY A 153 -33.61 9.31 8.37
C GLY A 153 -32.26 8.78 7.92
N ASN A 154 -32.18 8.47 6.63
CA ASN A 154 -30.97 8.36 5.84
C ASN A 154 -29.99 9.52 6.10
N ASP A 155 -29.09 9.36 7.04
CA ASP A 155 -27.91 10.19 7.12
C ASP A 155 -26.66 9.32 7.17
N PHE A 156 -26.33 8.74 5.99
CA PHE A 156 -25.18 7.87 5.75
C PHE A 156 -23.85 8.51 6.17
N ASN A 157 -23.80 9.85 6.25
CA ASN A 157 -22.56 10.60 6.36
C ASN A 157 -22.16 10.99 7.79
N ALA A 158 -23.12 11.13 8.72
CA ALA A 158 -22.82 11.78 10.00
C ALA A 158 -22.25 10.83 11.07
N GLU A 159 -22.67 9.57 11.11
CA GLU A 159 -22.28 8.65 12.19
C GLU A 159 -20.97 7.89 11.97
N PHE A 160 -20.63 7.59 10.71
CA PHE A 160 -19.49 6.73 10.42
C PHE A 160 -18.13 7.44 10.56
N PHE A 161 -18.08 8.73 10.22
CA PHE A 161 -16.85 9.52 10.25
C PHE A 161 -16.78 10.51 11.42
N GLY A 162 -17.85 10.64 12.21
CA GLY A 162 -17.98 11.61 13.30
C GLY A 162 -17.35 11.25 14.64
N SER A 163 -16.82 10.05 14.86
CA SER A 163 -16.28 9.62 16.16
C SER A 163 -14.76 9.50 16.17
N GLY A 164 -14.09 10.62 15.96
CA GLY A 164 -12.65 10.73 16.08
C GLY A 164 -12.17 11.98 16.84
N ASP A 165 -13.00 12.54 17.72
CA ASP A 165 -12.57 13.64 18.60
C ASP A 165 -11.66 13.14 19.71
N GLY A 166 -10.39 13.01 19.38
CA GLY A 166 -9.30 13.01 20.33
C GLY A 166 -9.07 14.42 20.88
N LYS A 167 -9.78 14.81 21.92
CA LYS A 167 -9.39 15.93 22.77
C LYS A 167 -7.97 15.68 23.27
N ASN A 168 -7.00 16.34 22.69
CA ASN A 168 -5.72 16.55 23.36
C ASN A 168 -5.49 18.04 23.59
N ASN A 169 -5.79 18.41 24.82
CA ASN A 169 -5.55 19.69 25.42
C ASN A 169 -4.03 19.90 25.53
N GLY A 170 -3.56 21.02 25.00
CA GLY A 170 -2.16 21.38 24.97
C GLY A 170 -1.57 21.70 26.36
N LYS A 171 -0.26 21.72 26.38
CA LYS A 171 0.54 22.81 27.02
C LYS A 171 2.02 22.60 26.66
N ASN A 172 2.54 23.61 25.97
CA ASN A 172 3.88 24.20 26.04
C ASN A 172 5.01 23.40 26.70
N ALA A 173 6.11 23.21 25.95
CA ALA A 173 7.43 23.70 26.38
C ALA A 173 8.40 23.72 25.19
N GLU A 174 8.89 24.92 24.89
CA GLU A 174 10.10 25.16 24.09
C GLU A 174 11.31 24.45 24.70
N LYS A 175 12.20 23.92 23.83
CA LYS A 175 13.64 24.17 23.86
C LYS A 175 14.39 23.39 22.76
N LYS A 176 14.96 24.18 21.86
CA LYS A 176 16.36 24.27 21.39
C LYS A 176 17.09 23.02 20.88
N GLU A 177 17.45 23.16 19.60
CA GLU A 177 18.80 22.98 19.00
C GLU A 177 19.56 21.67 19.24
N GLY A 178 19.93 21.09 18.11
CA GLY A 178 21.01 20.13 18.05
C GLY A 178 20.95 19.22 16.81
N SER A 179 21.38 19.74 15.64
CA SER A 179 21.87 18.86 14.58
C SER A 179 23.13 18.17 15.05
N PRO A 180 23.31 16.90 14.74
CA PRO A 180 24.66 16.42 14.50
C PRO A 180 24.80 15.83 13.09
N ALA A 181 25.92 16.22 12.54
CA ALA A 181 26.58 15.85 11.34
C ALA A 181 26.58 14.35 11.03
N TYR A 182 26.43 14.07 9.73
CA TYR A 182 26.87 12.82 9.13
C TYR A 182 28.37 12.66 9.28
N VAL A 183 28.78 11.60 9.91
CA VAL A 183 30.16 11.10 9.84
C VAL A 183 30.12 9.72 9.20
N ASN A 184 30.62 9.63 7.97
CA ASN A 184 31.03 8.38 7.36
C ASN A 184 32.26 7.87 8.12
N ALA A 185 32.18 6.68 8.64
CA ALA A 185 33.36 5.94 9.10
C ALA A 185 33.29 4.51 8.54
N ASP A 186 34.10 4.26 7.53
CA ASP A 186 34.57 2.95 7.18
C ASP A 186 35.25 2.32 8.42
N GLY A 187 34.71 1.20 8.87
CA GLY A 187 35.24 0.49 10.00
C GLY A 187 34.86 -0.99 9.93
N ASN A 188 35.70 -1.74 9.23
CA ASN A 188 35.70 -3.19 9.20
C ASN A 188 35.82 -3.77 10.62
N ALA A 189 34.74 -4.30 11.17
CA ALA A 189 34.77 -5.18 12.30
C ALA A 189 33.89 -6.39 12.02
N ARG A 190 34.55 -7.48 11.63
CA ARG A 190 33.98 -8.83 11.64
C ARG A 190 33.66 -9.19 13.10
N ASP A 191 32.44 -8.99 13.54
CA ASP A 191 31.96 -9.61 14.75
C ASP A 191 31.21 -10.91 14.38
N LYS A 192 31.95 -12.01 14.51
CA LYS A 192 31.40 -13.36 14.48
C LYS A 192 30.62 -13.57 15.78
N ARG A 193 29.35 -13.24 15.77
CA ARG A 193 28.37 -13.76 16.72
C ARG A 193 27.34 -14.55 15.97
N THR A 194 27.43 -15.84 16.08
CA THR A 194 26.46 -16.86 15.70
C THR A 194 25.15 -16.66 16.48
N GLY A 195 24.40 -15.63 16.17
CA GLY A 195 22.99 -15.58 16.45
C GLY A 195 22.30 -16.22 15.25
N LYS A 196 21.67 -17.38 15.42
CA LYS A 196 20.74 -17.92 14.42
C LYS A 196 19.80 -16.81 14.04
N ASP A 197 19.90 -16.35 12.79
CA ASP A 197 19.05 -15.26 12.29
C ASP A 197 17.59 -15.70 12.43
N LYS A 198 16.82 -14.93 13.18
CA LYS A 198 15.41 -15.20 13.51
C LYS A 198 14.51 -15.44 12.29
N PHE A 199 15.01 -15.13 11.09
CA PHE A 199 14.26 -15.19 9.82
C PHE A 199 15.01 -15.95 8.72
N ASP A 200 15.50 -17.14 9.07
CA ASP A 200 16.24 -18.03 8.14
C ASP A 200 15.49 -18.25 6.81
N PHE A 201 14.16 -18.27 6.83
CA PHE A 201 13.33 -18.43 5.65
C PHE A 201 13.45 -17.25 4.66
N ILE A 202 13.59 -16.01 5.13
CA ILE A 202 13.82 -14.84 4.28
C ILE A 202 15.22 -14.89 3.67
N GLU A 203 16.22 -15.16 4.49
CA GLU A 203 17.61 -15.21 4.02
C GLU A 203 17.85 -16.34 3.02
N GLU A 204 17.15 -17.46 3.15
CA GLU A 204 17.22 -18.54 2.17
C GLU A 204 16.67 -18.13 0.81
N GLU A 205 15.51 -17.46 0.77
CA GLU A 205 14.94 -16.96 -0.48
C GLU A 205 15.83 -15.87 -1.12
N ARG A 206 16.43 -15.00 -0.29
CA ARG A 206 17.40 -13.99 -0.77
C ARG A 206 18.66 -14.63 -1.37
N ARG A 207 19.16 -15.73 -0.82
CA ARG A 207 20.29 -16.48 -1.41
C ARG A 207 19.93 -17.07 -2.77
N LYS A 208 18.72 -17.60 -2.94
CA LYS A 208 18.23 -18.08 -4.25
C LYS A 208 18.21 -16.94 -5.28
N LEU A 209 17.74 -15.76 -4.89
CA LEU A 209 17.72 -14.59 -5.77
C LEU A 209 19.12 -14.11 -6.14
N ALA A 210 20.09 -14.18 -5.23
CA ALA A 210 21.47 -13.81 -5.53
C ALA A 210 22.08 -14.62 -6.68
N ALA A 211 21.67 -15.87 -6.84
CA ALA A 211 22.09 -16.71 -7.97
C ALA A 211 21.46 -16.26 -9.30
N VAL A 212 20.26 -15.68 -9.27
CA VAL A 212 19.50 -15.23 -10.45
C VAL A 212 19.91 -13.83 -10.89
N LYS A 213 20.47 -12.98 -10.00
CA LYS A 213 20.92 -11.60 -10.30
C LYS A 213 21.95 -11.49 -11.44
N LYS A 214 22.56 -12.58 -11.86
CA LYS A 214 23.50 -12.63 -13.01
C LYS A 214 22.84 -12.89 -14.35
N SER A 215 21.53 -13.05 -14.42
CA SER A 215 20.75 -13.41 -15.62
C SER A 215 19.93 -12.22 -16.13
N ARG A 216 19.15 -12.45 -17.19
CA ARG A 216 18.14 -11.50 -17.71
C ARG A 216 17.04 -11.13 -16.69
N LEU A 217 16.99 -11.82 -15.55
CA LEU A 217 16.06 -11.58 -14.45
C LEU A 217 16.69 -10.72 -13.34
N ARG A 218 17.76 -10.00 -13.61
CA ARG A 218 18.48 -9.20 -12.62
C ARG A 218 17.57 -8.22 -11.92
N GLU A 219 16.82 -7.45 -12.68
CA GLU A 219 15.95 -6.39 -12.17
C GLU A 219 14.81 -6.93 -11.30
N PRO A 220 13.98 -7.90 -11.76
CA PRO A 220 12.97 -8.51 -10.89
C PRO A 220 13.56 -9.20 -9.65
N ALA A 221 14.77 -9.75 -9.74
CA ALA A 221 15.42 -10.37 -8.59
C ALA A 221 15.92 -9.32 -7.57
N GLU A 222 16.34 -8.15 -8.00
CA GLU A 222 16.72 -7.03 -7.14
C GLU A 222 15.49 -6.44 -6.45
N GLU A 223 14.36 -6.31 -7.15
CA GLU A 223 13.09 -5.89 -6.57
C GLU A 223 12.58 -6.88 -5.51
N ALA A 224 12.60 -8.17 -5.82
CA ALA A 224 12.20 -9.20 -4.87
C ALA A 224 13.11 -9.25 -3.64
N ASP A 225 14.42 -9.06 -3.79
CA ASP A 225 15.37 -8.96 -2.68
C ASP A 225 15.08 -7.74 -1.80
N TYR A 226 14.74 -6.61 -2.40
CA TYR A 226 14.33 -5.41 -1.67
C TYR A 226 13.06 -5.65 -0.85
N VAL A 227 12.04 -6.28 -1.44
CA VAL A 227 10.78 -6.60 -0.75
C VAL A 227 11.01 -7.60 0.39
N LEU A 228 11.83 -8.64 0.18
CA LEU A 228 12.19 -9.59 1.24
C LEU A 228 12.96 -8.91 2.39
N ASN A 229 13.83 -7.96 2.07
CA ASN A 229 14.54 -7.19 3.08
C ASN A 229 13.58 -6.27 3.88
N THR A 230 12.61 -5.66 3.19
CA THR A 230 11.56 -4.85 3.83
C THR A 230 10.68 -5.70 4.73
N LEU A 231 10.28 -6.90 4.29
CA LEU A 231 9.56 -7.88 5.09
C LEU A 231 10.34 -8.25 6.37
N GLY A 232 11.63 -8.53 6.24
CA GLY A 232 12.48 -8.85 7.40
C GLY A 232 12.61 -7.68 8.39
N ARG A 233 12.65 -6.42 7.89
CA ARG A 233 12.66 -5.23 8.75
C ARG A 233 11.32 -5.02 9.46
N ALA A 234 10.20 -5.23 8.78
CA ALA A 234 8.87 -5.13 9.36
C ALA A 234 8.65 -6.18 10.46
N LEU A 235 9.05 -7.43 10.21
CA LEU A 235 9.01 -8.51 11.23
C LEU A 235 9.87 -8.16 12.46
N LYS A 236 11.07 -7.61 12.27
CA LYS A 236 11.95 -7.20 13.40
C LYS A 236 11.34 -6.08 14.25
N LYS A 237 10.51 -5.23 13.65
CA LYS A 237 9.85 -4.10 14.31
C LYS A 237 8.45 -4.45 14.85
N HIS A 238 7.99 -5.69 14.65
CA HIS A 238 6.62 -6.11 14.92
C HIS A 238 5.58 -5.22 14.22
N ASP A 239 5.92 -4.69 13.04
CA ASP A 239 5.07 -3.90 12.17
C ASP A 239 4.25 -4.85 11.30
N TYR A 240 3.12 -5.33 11.84
CA TYR A 240 2.27 -6.31 11.16
C TYR A 240 1.63 -5.77 9.89
N GLU A 241 1.38 -4.47 9.83
CA GLU A 241 0.89 -3.82 8.62
C GLU A 241 1.97 -3.82 7.53
N GLY A 242 3.20 -3.43 7.87
CA GLY A 242 4.35 -3.51 6.99
C GLY A 242 4.67 -4.93 6.53
N VAL A 243 4.49 -5.94 7.40
CA VAL A 243 4.62 -7.37 7.04
C VAL A 243 3.60 -7.75 5.99
N THR A 244 2.34 -7.37 6.19
CA THR A 244 1.24 -7.68 5.26
C THR A 244 1.49 -7.05 3.90
N ILE A 245 1.84 -5.76 3.86
CA ILE A 245 2.13 -5.02 2.63
C ILE A 245 3.31 -5.65 1.88
N ALA A 246 4.41 -5.93 2.58
CA ALA A 246 5.59 -6.53 1.97
C ALA A 246 5.32 -7.94 1.43
N PHE A 247 4.52 -8.75 2.13
CA PHE A 247 4.17 -10.10 1.67
C PHE A 247 3.25 -10.06 0.45
N ILE A 248 2.28 -9.14 0.41
CA ILE A 248 1.42 -8.93 -0.76
C ILE A 248 2.28 -8.51 -1.96
N ALA A 249 3.20 -7.55 -1.79
CA ALA A 249 4.12 -7.12 -2.82
C ALA A 249 4.96 -8.28 -3.37
N LEU A 250 5.48 -9.14 -2.49
CA LEU A 250 6.23 -10.34 -2.89
C LEU A 250 5.36 -11.31 -3.70
N LYS A 251 4.12 -11.51 -3.29
CA LYS A 251 3.14 -12.35 -4.02
C LYS A 251 2.94 -11.86 -5.45
N TYR A 252 2.78 -10.55 -5.63
CA TYR A 252 2.58 -9.97 -6.96
C TYR A 252 3.85 -10.08 -7.82
N LEU A 253 5.03 -9.79 -7.28
CA LEU A 253 6.29 -9.95 -7.99
C LEU A 253 6.48 -11.38 -8.51
N VAL A 254 6.19 -12.38 -7.67
CA VAL A 254 6.29 -13.79 -8.05
C VAL A 254 5.21 -14.19 -9.07
N ALA A 255 4.01 -13.62 -8.99
CA ALA A 255 2.95 -13.87 -9.96
C ALA A 255 3.31 -13.32 -11.34
N VAL A 256 3.92 -12.13 -11.41
CA VAL A 256 4.39 -11.50 -12.64
C VAL A 256 5.61 -12.23 -13.20
N GLU A 257 6.61 -12.50 -12.36
CA GLU A 257 7.87 -13.15 -12.76
C GLU A 257 8.01 -14.56 -12.18
N LYS A 258 7.25 -15.50 -12.71
CA LYS A 258 7.22 -16.92 -12.27
C LYS A 258 8.61 -17.59 -12.27
N LYS A 259 9.58 -17.01 -12.96
CA LYS A 259 10.97 -17.51 -13.04
C LYS A 259 11.80 -17.19 -11.79
N LEU A 260 11.34 -16.32 -10.90
CA LEU A 260 12.05 -16.00 -9.65
C LEU A 260 12.13 -17.19 -8.70
N LYS A 261 11.22 -18.18 -8.82
CA LYS A 261 11.19 -19.42 -8.02
C LYS A 261 11.24 -19.21 -6.50
N ILE A 262 10.64 -18.12 -6.01
CA ILE A 262 10.48 -17.88 -4.59
C ILE A 262 9.38 -18.79 -4.04
N ASP A 263 9.64 -19.46 -2.92
CA ASP A 263 8.65 -20.28 -2.24
C ASP A 263 7.77 -19.44 -1.32
N LEU A 264 6.68 -18.91 -1.88
CA LEU A 264 5.70 -18.08 -1.16
C LEU A 264 5.05 -18.82 0.02
N ARG A 265 4.86 -20.15 -0.06
CA ARG A 265 4.29 -20.94 1.01
C ARG A 265 5.25 -20.93 2.20
N LYS A 266 6.52 -21.20 1.96
CA LYS A 266 7.55 -21.17 2.99
C LYS A 266 7.66 -19.80 3.67
N VAL A 267 7.58 -18.72 2.90
CA VAL A 267 7.59 -17.36 3.42
C VAL A 267 6.35 -17.11 4.27
N SER A 268 5.16 -17.50 3.78
CA SER A 268 3.89 -17.37 4.53
C SER A 268 3.90 -18.12 5.86
N ASP A 269 4.34 -19.37 5.83
CA ASP A 269 4.42 -20.22 7.03
C ASP A 269 5.43 -19.66 8.06
N GLY A 270 6.54 -19.11 7.56
CA GLY A 270 7.52 -18.43 8.41
C GLY A 270 6.98 -17.15 9.05
N ILE A 271 6.21 -16.35 8.33
CA ILE A 271 5.54 -15.16 8.86
C ILE A 271 4.54 -15.58 9.95
N ALA A 272 3.67 -16.56 9.68
CA ALA A 272 2.66 -17.03 10.62
C ALA A 272 3.31 -17.55 11.92
N ALA A 273 4.37 -18.36 11.81
CA ALA A 273 5.10 -18.86 12.95
C ALA A 273 5.76 -17.76 13.81
N GLU A 274 6.14 -16.64 13.19
CA GLU A 274 6.76 -15.52 13.92
C GLU A 274 5.70 -14.60 14.56
N MET A 275 4.53 -14.45 13.93
CA MET A 275 3.38 -13.74 14.50
C MET A 275 2.83 -14.49 15.72
N ASP A 276 2.64 -15.79 15.65
CA ASP A 276 2.14 -16.63 16.77
C ASP A 276 3.05 -16.63 18.01
N LYS A 277 4.36 -16.39 17.83
CA LYS A 277 5.30 -16.29 18.96
C LYS A 277 5.14 -15.01 19.77
N ASN A 278 4.62 -13.96 19.17
CA ASN A 278 4.52 -12.66 19.79
C ASN A 278 3.15 -12.41 20.46
N ASP A 279 2.16 -13.27 20.17
CA ASP A 279 0.83 -13.23 20.82
C ASP A 279 0.78 -14.03 22.13
N ARG A 280 1.90 -14.66 22.52
CA ARG A 280 2.06 -15.39 23.79
C ARG A 280 2.94 -14.65 24.77
#